data_3f53ce8c28c2195ac8e02877a769f29c
#
_entry.id   3f53ce8c28c2195ac8e02877a769f29c
#
_cell.length_a   1.000
_cell.length_b   1.000
_cell.length_c   1.000
_cell.angle_alpha   90.00
_cell.angle_beta   90.00
_cell.angle_gamma   90.00
#
_symmetry.space_group_name_H-M   'P 1'
#
loop_
_entity.id
_entity.type
_entity.pdbx_description
1 polymer ?
#
loop_
_entity_poly.entity_id
_entity_poly.type
_entity_poly.pdbx_seq_one_letter_code
_entity_poly.pdbx_strand_id
1 'polypeptide(L)'
;IGGANSRSSSNITITGGNITATAGSNTGSGRVYCGAGIGGGGFGEGNNIKITGGTVNATGGEGNNFYHFGGAGIGGGHHCGANDIIISGNDTKVTATGKDGGAGIGGGYAGTANIITISGGTVDATGGSHGAGIGGGGNSYQSAAGSASNITISGDNTHVTATGGFGGSGIGGGAGGGVNNSTAGNASTI
;
A
#
# COMPACT_ATOMS: atom_id res chain seq x y z
N ILE A 1 9.28 -8.45 -2.35
CA ILE A 1 9.01 -9.27 -3.56
C ILE A 1 8.53 -8.31 -4.64
N GLY A 2 9.18 -8.31 -5.82
CA GLY A 2 8.72 -7.48 -6.94
C GLY A 2 9.81 -6.64 -7.59
N GLY A 3 9.47 -5.42 -7.97
CA GLY A 3 10.34 -4.52 -8.73
C GLY A 3 11.53 -3.97 -7.92
N ALA A 4 12.67 -3.86 -8.57
CA ALA A 4 13.77 -3.03 -8.07
C ALA A 4 13.42 -1.53 -8.24
N ASN A 5 14.28 -0.62 -7.75
CA ASN A 5 14.05 0.82 -7.90
C ASN A 5 13.74 1.20 -9.36
N SER A 6 12.74 2.05 -9.56
CA SER A 6 12.20 2.48 -10.86
C SER A 6 11.64 1.34 -11.74
N ARG A 7 11.25 0.23 -11.13
CA ARG A 7 10.62 -0.89 -11.85
C ARG A 7 9.26 -1.24 -11.25
N SER A 8 8.26 -1.29 -12.10
CA SER A 8 6.97 -1.87 -11.75
C SER A 8 7.08 -3.38 -11.59
N SER A 9 6.20 -3.95 -10.80
CA SER A 9 6.00 -5.40 -10.77
C SER A 9 4.59 -5.73 -11.27
N SER A 10 4.48 -6.87 -11.90
CA SER A 10 3.20 -7.39 -12.36
C SER A 10 3.16 -8.91 -12.24
N ASN A 11 1.92 -9.45 -12.17
CA ASN A 11 1.69 -10.89 -12.14
C ASN A 11 2.36 -11.62 -10.95
N ILE A 12 2.27 -11.03 -9.75
CA ILE A 12 2.69 -11.69 -8.52
C ILE A 12 1.56 -12.59 -8.03
N THR A 13 1.83 -13.89 -7.90
CA THR A 13 0.85 -14.84 -7.36
C THR A 13 1.42 -15.56 -6.15
N ILE A 14 0.71 -15.52 -5.02
CA ILE A 14 1.04 -16.23 -3.78
C ILE A 14 -0.13 -17.16 -3.47
N THR A 15 0.12 -18.47 -3.47
CA THR A 15 -0.90 -19.50 -3.27
C THR A 15 -0.78 -20.21 -1.90
N GLY A 16 0.25 -19.88 -1.14
CA GLY A 16 0.49 -20.50 0.18
C GLY A 16 1.86 -20.18 0.74
N GLY A 17 2.18 -20.81 1.86
CA GLY A 17 3.47 -20.68 2.56
C GLY A 17 3.48 -19.53 3.58
N ASN A 18 4.61 -19.37 4.25
CA ASN A 18 4.89 -18.27 5.16
C ASN A 18 5.83 -17.29 4.47
N ILE A 19 5.31 -16.12 4.11
CA ILE A 19 6.04 -15.09 3.37
C ILE A 19 6.29 -13.90 4.29
N THR A 20 7.54 -13.48 4.39
CA THR A 20 7.90 -12.19 4.98
C THR A 20 8.64 -11.38 3.93
N ALA A 21 8.07 -10.26 3.54
CA ALA A 21 8.61 -9.39 2.50
C ALA A 21 8.75 -7.96 3.04
N THR A 22 9.97 -7.53 3.26
CA THR A 22 10.28 -6.17 3.70
C THR A 22 11.06 -5.45 2.61
N ALA A 23 10.58 -4.30 2.19
CA ALA A 23 11.32 -3.46 1.25
C ALA A 23 12.50 -2.78 1.93
N GLY A 24 13.51 -2.45 1.14
CA GLY A 24 14.67 -1.70 1.64
C GLY A 24 14.28 -0.31 2.12
N SER A 25 14.82 0.09 3.27
CA SER A 25 14.66 1.42 3.85
C SER A 25 15.93 2.24 3.66
N ASN A 26 15.79 3.55 3.65
CA ASN A 26 16.93 4.45 3.56
C ASN A 26 17.28 5.11 4.90
N THR A 27 18.48 4.91 5.36
CA THR A 27 19.02 5.57 6.56
C THR A 27 20.03 6.67 6.22
N GLY A 28 20.32 6.92 4.96
CA GLY A 28 21.27 7.93 4.49
C GLY A 28 20.66 9.33 4.33
N SER A 29 21.49 10.33 4.05
CA SER A 29 21.08 11.74 3.89
C SER A 29 20.54 12.10 2.52
N GLY A 30 20.54 11.18 1.55
CA GLY A 30 20.02 11.37 0.20
C GLY A 30 18.53 11.12 0.04
N ARG A 31 17.94 11.60 -1.05
CA ARG A 31 16.56 11.22 -1.43
C ARG A 31 16.58 9.76 -1.88
N VAL A 32 15.91 8.89 -1.17
CA VAL A 32 15.69 7.52 -1.62
C VAL A 32 14.18 7.24 -1.65
N TYR A 33 13.77 6.72 -2.75
CA TYR A 33 12.39 6.42 -3.06
C TYR A 33 12.15 4.94 -2.79
N CYS A 34 11.32 4.66 -1.80
CA CYS A 34 11.17 3.31 -1.29
C CYS A 34 10.11 2.52 -2.04
N GLY A 35 10.35 1.23 -2.19
CA GLY A 35 9.44 0.30 -2.82
C GLY A 35 8.42 -0.30 -1.86
N ALA A 36 7.45 -1.02 -2.41
CA ALA A 36 6.53 -1.84 -1.66
C ALA A 36 7.20 -3.12 -1.13
N GLY A 37 6.70 -3.66 -0.02
CA GLY A 37 7.10 -4.98 0.47
C GLY A 37 6.81 -6.08 -0.55
N ILE A 38 5.60 -6.05 -1.11
CA ILE A 38 5.20 -6.87 -2.26
C ILE A 38 4.63 -5.93 -3.31
N GLY A 39 5.29 -5.83 -4.48
CA GLY A 39 4.82 -4.97 -5.56
C GLY A 39 5.91 -4.15 -6.23
N GLY A 40 5.64 -2.89 -6.50
CA GLY A 40 6.56 -1.99 -7.22
C GLY A 40 7.78 -1.58 -6.40
N GLY A 41 8.92 -1.38 -7.07
CA GLY A 41 10.05 -0.66 -6.49
C GLY A 41 9.76 0.84 -6.33
N GLY A 42 10.68 1.62 -5.82
CA GLY A 42 10.56 3.07 -5.79
C GLY A 42 10.26 3.59 -7.21
N PHE A 43 9.26 4.43 -7.42
CA PHE A 43 8.73 4.81 -8.73
C PHE A 43 8.22 3.62 -9.59
N GLY A 44 7.85 2.51 -8.97
CA GLY A 44 7.27 1.37 -9.65
C GLY A 44 5.84 1.08 -9.19
N GLU A 45 4.98 0.74 -10.11
CA GLU A 45 3.62 0.30 -9.82
C GLU A 45 3.59 -1.15 -9.36
N GLY A 46 2.62 -1.49 -8.50
CA GLY A 46 2.31 -2.87 -8.14
C GLY A 46 1.02 -3.31 -8.81
N ASN A 47 1.12 -4.08 -9.89
CA ASN A 47 -0.01 -4.46 -10.69
C ASN A 47 -0.25 -5.97 -10.66
N ASN A 48 -1.53 -6.37 -10.70
CA ASN A 48 -1.94 -7.76 -10.82
C ASN A 48 -1.30 -8.66 -9.73
N ILE A 49 -1.57 -8.31 -8.47
CA ILE A 49 -1.08 -9.05 -7.30
C ILE A 49 -2.20 -9.93 -6.77
N LYS A 50 -1.99 -11.23 -6.73
CA LYS A 50 -2.96 -12.21 -6.30
C LYS A 50 -2.44 -13.04 -5.13
N ILE A 51 -3.17 -13.02 -4.00
CA ILE A 51 -2.86 -13.79 -2.79
C ILE A 51 -4.07 -14.68 -2.48
N THR A 52 -3.90 -15.98 -2.57
CA THR A 52 -4.99 -16.95 -2.42
C THR A 52 -4.77 -17.98 -1.32
N GLY A 53 -3.69 -17.83 -0.56
CA GLY A 53 -3.38 -18.70 0.57
C GLY A 53 -2.09 -18.32 1.27
N GLY A 54 -1.88 -18.92 2.43
CA GLY A 54 -0.68 -18.74 3.23
C GLY A 54 -0.76 -17.59 4.24
N THR A 55 0.35 -17.38 4.93
CA THR A 55 0.55 -16.26 5.85
C THR A 55 1.55 -15.29 5.23
N VAL A 56 1.12 -14.08 4.97
CA VAL A 56 1.90 -13.06 4.26
C VAL A 56 2.09 -11.84 5.16
N ASN A 57 3.33 -11.50 5.45
CA ASN A 57 3.73 -10.29 6.15
C ASN A 57 4.50 -9.39 5.19
N ALA A 58 3.92 -8.27 4.81
CA ALA A 58 4.49 -7.35 3.84
C ALA A 58 4.70 -5.97 4.45
N THR A 59 5.92 -5.45 4.39
CA THR A 59 6.26 -4.14 4.93
C THR A 59 6.93 -3.29 3.86
N GLY A 60 6.37 -2.12 3.61
CA GLY A 60 6.93 -1.12 2.71
C GLY A 60 8.28 -0.58 3.19
N GLY A 61 9.06 -0.07 2.29
CA GLY A 61 10.30 0.61 2.63
C GLY A 61 10.04 1.98 3.26
N GLU A 62 10.89 2.36 4.19
CA GLU A 62 10.81 3.62 4.94
C GLU A 62 11.83 4.62 4.39
N GLY A 63 11.39 5.85 4.12
CA GLY A 63 12.28 6.97 3.79
C GLY A 63 13.11 7.41 4.99
N ASN A 64 13.94 8.43 4.80
CA ASN A 64 14.69 9.01 5.91
C ASN A 64 13.88 10.10 6.63
N ASN A 65 14.38 10.56 7.78
CA ASN A 65 13.72 11.58 8.62
C ASN A 65 13.44 12.93 7.93
N PHE A 66 14.01 13.18 6.76
CA PHE A 66 13.82 14.43 6.00
C PHE A 66 12.86 14.26 4.81
N TYR A 67 12.77 13.04 4.28
CA TYR A 67 11.97 12.73 3.09
C TYR A 67 11.16 11.46 3.35
N HIS A 68 9.93 11.64 3.77
CA HIS A 68 8.99 10.56 4.07
C HIS A 68 8.44 9.89 2.80
N PHE A 69 9.31 9.25 2.04
CA PHE A 69 8.99 8.68 0.72
C PHE A 69 8.80 7.16 0.80
N GLY A 70 7.84 6.73 1.61
CA GLY A 70 7.58 5.32 1.85
C GLY A 70 6.84 4.61 0.74
N GLY A 71 6.94 3.28 0.74
CA GLY A 71 6.19 2.39 -0.12
C GLY A 71 5.00 1.75 0.61
N ALA A 72 4.09 1.18 -0.16
CA ALA A 72 3.00 0.38 0.38
C ALA A 72 3.53 -0.93 1.01
N GLY A 73 2.76 -1.52 1.93
CA GLY A 73 3.00 -2.90 2.35
C GLY A 73 2.85 -3.84 1.15
N ILE A 74 1.69 -3.77 0.49
CA ILE A 74 1.39 -4.49 -0.75
C ILE A 74 0.90 -3.48 -1.77
N GLY A 75 1.57 -3.36 -2.93
CA GLY A 75 1.14 -2.47 -4.01
C GLY A 75 2.22 -1.62 -4.62
N GLY A 76 2.02 -0.30 -4.65
CA GLY A 76 2.93 0.65 -5.30
C GLY A 76 4.11 1.09 -4.44
N GLY A 77 5.22 1.43 -5.09
CA GLY A 77 6.30 2.19 -4.47
C GLY A 77 5.99 3.68 -4.44
N HIS A 78 6.96 4.47 -3.98
CA HIS A 78 6.85 5.92 -3.90
C HIS A 78 6.33 6.55 -5.21
N HIS A 79 5.37 7.45 -5.10
CA HIS A 79 4.63 8.11 -6.18
C HIS A 79 3.91 7.18 -7.17
N CYS A 80 3.81 5.90 -6.86
CA CYS A 80 3.20 4.95 -7.75
C CYS A 80 2.00 4.25 -7.12
N GLY A 81 1.07 3.93 -7.97
CA GLY A 81 -0.17 3.29 -7.58
C GLY A 81 -0.09 1.77 -7.54
N ALA A 82 -1.21 1.22 -7.13
CA ALA A 82 -1.49 -0.19 -7.26
C ALA A 82 -2.76 -0.39 -8.09
N ASN A 83 -2.75 -1.42 -8.91
CA ASN A 83 -3.89 -1.77 -9.72
C ASN A 83 -4.08 -3.29 -9.73
N ASP A 84 -5.32 -3.73 -9.52
CA ASP A 84 -5.70 -5.13 -9.51
C ASP A 84 -4.99 -5.96 -8.43
N ILE A 85 -5.34 -5.67 -7.17
CA ILE A 85 -4.93 -6.50 -6.01
C ILE A 85 -6.10 -7.40 -5.63
N ILE A 86 -5.87 -8.71 -5.60
CA ILE A 86 -6.87 -9.71 -5.22
C ILE A 86 -6.34 -10.50 -4.01
N ILE A 87 -7.11 -10.50 -2.92
CA ILE A 87 -6.86 -11.33 -1.74
C ILE A 87 -8.08 -12.22 -1.53
N SER A 88 -7.88 -13.53 -1.49
CA SER A 88 -8.96 -14.51 -1.36
C SER A 88 -8.49 -15.78 -0.65
N GLY A 89 -9.43 -16.69 -0.39
CA GLY A 89 -9.15 -17.95 0.31
C GLY A 89 -9.33 -17.83 1.81
N ASN A 90 -10.15 -18.70 2.39
CA ASN A 90 -10.60 -18.61 3.79
C ASN A 90 -9.46 -18.68 4.82
N ASP A 91 -8.40 -19.43 4.50
CA ASP A 91 -7.23 -19.61 5.39
C ASP A 91 -6.11 -18.60 5.11
N THR A 92 -6.32 -17.66 4.20
CA THR A 92 -5.34 -16.63 3.87
C THR A 92 -5.21 -15.65 5.03
N LYS A 93 -3.97 -15.35 5.44
CA LYS A 93 -3.67 -14.34 6.45
C LYS A 93 -2.70 -13.33 5.86
N VAL A 94 -3.09 -12.06 5.85
CA VAL A 94 -2.26 -10.98 5.31
C VAL A 94 -2.10 -9.89 6.36
N THR A 95 -0.85 -9.57 6.69
CA THR A 95 -0.49 -8.38 7.44
C THR A 95 0.30 -7.46 6.51
N ALA A 96 -0.24 -6.30 6.20
CA ALA A 96 0.37 -5.36 5.28
C ALA A 96 0.60 -4.00 5.97
N THR A 97 1.85 -3.56 6.04
CA THR A 97 2.21 -2.30 6.68
C THR A 97 2.87 -1.37 5.67
N GLY A 98 2.22 -0.26 5.37
CA GLY A 98 2.84 0.85 4.66
C GLY A 98 3.80 1.62 5.55
N LYS A 99 4.76 2.29 4.96
CA LYS A 99 5.70 3.16 5.66
C LYS A 99 5.58 4.59 5.14
N ASP A 100 5.87 5.54 6.02
CA ASP A 100 5.70 6.97 5.74
C ASP A 100 4.32 7.25 5.10
N GLY A 101 4.24 7.76 3.92
CA GLY A 101 2.97 7.99 3.22
C GLY A 101 2.38 6.77 2.52
N GLY A 102 3.00 5.58 2.57
CA GLY A 102 2.49 4.40 1.89
C GLY A 102 1.22 3.83 2.53
N ALA A 103 0.31 3.31 1.73
CA ALA A 103 -0.84 2.54 2.22
C ALA A 103 -0.41 1.17 2.76
N GLY A 104 -1.19 0.56 3.64
CA GLY A 104 -0.99 -0.85 3.99
C GLY A 104 -1.13 -1.72 2.75
N ILE A 105 -2.28 -1.60 2.06
CA ILE A 105 -2.53 -2.24 0.77
C ILE A 105 -2.97 -1.15 -0.20
N GLY A 106 -2.23 -0.95 -1.30
CA GLY A 106 -2.59 0.03 -2.31
C GLY A 106 -1.42 0.90 -2.79
N GLY A 107 -1.61 2.22 -2.81
CA GLY A 107 -0.60 3.17 -3.30
C GLY A 107 0.57 3.36 -2.33
N GLY A 108 1.77 3.58 -2.85
CA GLY A 108 2.86 4.16 -2.07
C GLY A 108 2.62 5.64 -1.79
N TYR A 109 3.58 6.35 -1.22
CA TYR A 109 3.48 7.79 -0.96
C TYR A 109 2.89 8.54 -2.16
N ALA A 110 1.81 9.28 -1.97
CA ALA A 110 1.04 9.98 -3.01
C ALA A 110 0.51 9.09 -4.17
N GLY A 111 0.66 7.78 -4.07
CA GLY A 111 0.19 6.82 -5.08
C GLY A 111 -1.29 6.48 -4.94
N THR A 112 -1.96 6.29 -6.07
CA THR A 112 -3.38 5.90 -6.09
C THR A 112 -3.55 4.40 -5.91
N ALA A 113 -4.71 3.97 -5.41
CA ALA A 113 -5.15 2.57 -5.47
C ALA A 113 -6.35 2.47 -6.40
N ASN A 114 -6.32 1.51 -7.28
CA ASN A 114 -7.40 1.35 -8.23
C ASN A 114 -8.10 0.02 -8.00
N ILE A 115 -8.19 -0.98 -8.44
CA ILE A 115 -8.99 -2.15 -8.16
C ILE A 115 -8.38 -2.96 -7.00
N ILE A 116 -9.09 -3.06 -5.88
CA ILE A 116 -8.72 -3.95 -4.77
C ILE A 116 -9.92 -4.83 -4.42
N THR A 117 -9.75 -6.13 -4.50
CA THR A 117 -10.79 -7.11 -4.16
C THR A 117 -10.31 -8.00 -3.02
N ILE A 118 -11.05 -8.03 -1.92
CA ILE A 118 -10.80 -8.93 -0.79
C ILE A 118 -12.06 -9.78 -0.60
N SER A 119 -11.94 -11.08 -0.84
CA SER A 119 -13.08 -12.00 -0.85
C SER A 119 -12.87 -13.25 0.02
N GLY A 120 -11.96 -13.18 0.98
CA GLY A 120 -11.72 -14.24 1.95
C GLY A 120 -10.50 -13.98 2.80
N GLY A 121 -10.43 -14.67 3.94
CA GLY A 121 -9.30 -14.64 4.85
C GLY A 121 -9.31 -13.51 5.87
N THR A 122 -8.20 -13.38 6.60
CA THR A 122 -7.96 -12.33 7.59
C THR A 122 -6.93 -11.36 7.05
N VAL A 123 -7.28 -10.09 6.97
CA VAL A 123 -6.43 -9.02 6.43
C VAL A 123 -6.28 -7.90 7.45
N ASP A 124 -5.06 -7.66 7.90
CA ASP A 124 -4.68 -6.53 8.74
C ASP A 124 -3.82 -5.57 7.92
N ALA A 125 -4.37 -4.41 7.57
CA ALA A 125 -3.71 -3.41 6.75
C ALA A 125 -3.50 -2.10 7.52
N THR A 126 -2.26 -1.68 7.70
CA THR A 126 -1.90 -0.45 8.39
C THR A 126 -1.16 0.49 7.44
N GLY A 127 -1.71 1.66 7.26
CA GLY A 127 -1.06 2.74 6.51
C GLY A 127 0.09 3.36 7.30
N GLY A 128 1.11 3.83 6.59
CA GLY A 128 2.12 4.73 7.13
C GLY A 128 1.53 6.11 7.42
N SER A 129 2.36 7.04 7.85
CA SER A 129 1.94 8.41 8.14
C SER A 129 1.15 9.00 6.96
N HIS A 130 -0.07 9.45 7.18
CA HIS A 130 -1.01 9.96 6.16
C HIS A 130 -1.54 8.92 5.14
N GLY A 131 -0.99 7.71 5.08
CA GLY A 131 -1.45 6.64 4.20
C GLY A 131 -2.76 6.02 4.66
N ALA A 132 -3.55 5.51 3.74
CA ALA A 132 -4.73 4.69 4.05
C ALA A 132 -4.31 3.29 4.56
N GLY A 133 -5.15 2.64 5.36
CA GLY A 133 -4.98 1.22 5.63
C GLY A 133 -5.09 0.41 4.34
N ILE A 134 -6.20 0.59 3.63
CA ILE A 134 -6.42 0.04 2.29
C ILE A 134 -6.81 1.19 1.36
N GLY A 135 -6.02 1.43 0.32
CA GLY A 135 -6.35 2.48 -0.64
C GLY A 135 -5.18 3.38 -1.04
N GLY A 136 -5.40 4.68 -1.05
CA GLY A 136 -4.40 5.66 -1.50
C GLY A 136 -3.28 5.92 -0.49
N GLY A 137 -2.11 6.23 -0.99
CA GLY A 137 -1.00 6.71 -0.16
C GLY A 137 -1.19 8.17 0.24
N GLY A 138 -0.70 8.53 1.41
CA GLY A 138 -0.70 9.90 1.89
C GLY A 138 0.43 10.74 1.32
N ASN A 139 0.36 12.02 1.57
CA ASN A 139 1.37 12.97 1.17
C ASN A 139 1.65 13.98 2.28
N SER A 140 2.91 14.14 2.67
CA SER A 140 3.34 15.10 3.69
C SER A 140 3.83 16.44 3.12
N TYR A 141 3.84 16.60 1.80
CA TYR A 141 4.27 17.82 1.10
C TYR A 141 3.16 18.40 0.21
N GLN A 142 3.48 19.40 -0.60
CA GLN A 142 2.56 20.26 -1.36
C GLN A 142 1.87 19.60 -2.57
N SER A 143 1.62 18.32 -2.59
CA SER A 143 0.88 17.67 -3.68
C SER A 143 -0.33 16.90 -3.16
N ALA A 144 -1.18 16.45 -4.07
CA ALA A 144 -2.35 15.65 -3.70
C ALA A 144 -1.92 14.28 -3.14
N ALA A 145 -2.63 13.83 -2.12
CA ALA A 145 -2.54 12.44 -1.69
C ALA A 145 -3.20 11.50 -2.71
N GLY A 146 -2.85 10.23 -2.66
CA GLY A 146 -3.41 9.22 -3.54
C GLY A 146 -4.89 8.96 -3.26
N SER A 147 -5.67 8.84 -4.31
CA SER A 147 -7.07 8.45 -4.26
C SER A 147 -7.23 6.94 -4.24
N ALA A 148 -8.41 6.46 -3.88
CA ALA A 148 -8.79 5.06 -3.98
C ALA A 148 -10.08 4.92 -4.78
N SER A 149 -10.18 3.87 -5.59
CA SER A 149 -11.37 3.54 -6.34
C SER A 149 -11.58 2.03 -6.45
N ASN A 150 -12.82 1.60 -6.61
CA ASN A 150 -13.19 0.20 -6.83
C ASN A 150 -12.63 -0.78 -5.80
N ILE A 151 -12.80 -0.46 -4.51
CA ILE A 151 -12.46 -1.38 -3.42
C ILE A 151 -13.68 -2.23 -3.11
N THR A 152 -13.56 -3.54 -3.23
CA THR A 152 -14.62 -4.50 -2.92
C THR A 152 -14.18 -5.45 -1.83
N ILE A 153 -14.96 -5.51 -0.75
CA ILE A 153 -14.77 -6.48 0.34
C ILE A 153 -16.03 -7.33 0.43
N SER A 154 -15.89 -8.64 0.31
CA SER A 154 -17.01 -9.57 0.25
C SER A 154 -16.62 -10.95 0.80
N GLY A 155 -17.60 -11.84 0.95
CA GLY A 155 -17.41 -13.22 1.43
C GLY A 155 -17.64 -13.39 2.93
N ASP A 156 -18.34 -14.47 3.29
CA ASP A 156 -18.82 -14.72 4.67
C ASP A 156 -17.70 -14.93 5.70
N ASN A 157 -16.51 -15.35 5.24
CA ASN A 157 -15.35 -15.60 6.10
C ASN A 157 -14.25 -14.55 5.88
N THR A 158 -14.62 -13.33 5.50
CA THR A 158 -13.67 -12.24 5.29
C THR A 158 -13.62 -11.34 6.51
N HIS A 159 -12.44 -11.23 7.12
CA HIS A 159 -12.18 -10.33 8.24
C HIS A 159 -11.13 -9.29 7.83
N VAL A 160 -11.51 -8.04 7.81
CA VAL A 160 -10.61 -6.95 7.42
C VAL A 160 -10.51 -5.93 8.53
N THR A 161 -9.29 -5.71 9.01
CA THR A 161 -8.93 -4.58 9.85
C THR A 161 -8.08 -3.62 9.02
N ALA A 162 -8.56 -2.40 8.84
CA ALA A 162 -7.84 -1.39 8.06
C ALA A 162 -7.64 -0.14 8.92
N THR A 163 -6.39 0.19 9.21
CA THR A 163 -6.01 1.34 10.03
C THR A 163 -5.23 2.34 9.18
N GLY A 164 -5.77 3.53 9.01
CA GLY A 164 -5.06 4.65 8.38
C GLY A 164 -4.01 5.26 9.31
N GLY A 165 -2.98 5.84 8.76
CA GLY A 165 -2.03 6.69 9.47
C GLY A 165 -2.65 8.05 9.82
N PHE A 166 -1.85 8.97 10.30
CA PHE A 166 -2.31 10.30 10.73
C PHE A 166 -3.14 11.00 9.63
N GLY A 167 -4.43 11.20 9.89
CA GLY A 167 -5.37 11.77 8.93
C GLY A 167 -5.79 10.85 7.77
N GLY A 168 -5.13 9.72 7.54
CA GLY A 168 -5.45 8.77 6.48
C GLY A 168 -6.71 7.95 6.80
N SER A 169 -7.41 7.51 5.78
CA SER A 169 -8.61 6.68 5.91
C SER A 169 -8.24 5.24 6.33
N GLY A 170 -9.12 4.57 7.08
CA GLY A 170 -9.01 3.11 7.22
C GLY A 170 -9.09 2.46 5.84
N ILE A 171 -10.16 2.74 5.09
CA ILE A 171 -10.34 2.33 3.70
C ILE A 171 -10.68 3.57 2.89
N GLY A 172 -9.93 3.85 1.82
CA GLY A 172 -10.19 5.02 0.97
C GLY A 172 -8.93 5.79 0.57
N GLY A 173 -9.03 7.11 0.50
CA GLY A 173 -7.91 7.98 0.12
C GLY A 173 -6.90 8.20 1.25
N GLY A 174 -5.69 8.55 0.89
CA GLY A 174 -4.69 9.04 1.83
C GLY A 174 -4.96 10.49 2.25
N ALA A 175 -4.32 10.92 3.34
CA ALA A 175 -4.38 12.31 3.78
C ALA A 175 -3.30 13.16 3.12
N GLY A 176 -3.64 14.43 2.89
CA GLY A 176 -2.67 15.48 2.56
C GLY A 176 -2.04 16.04 3.84
N GLY A 177 -0.74 16.19 3.86
CA GLY A 177 -0.03 16.83 4.99
C GLY A 177 -0.21 18.36 4.98
N GLY A 178 -0.61 18.93 6.10
CA GLY A 178 -1.16 20.26 6.30
C GLY A 178 -0.27 21.49 6.01
N VAL A 179 0.61 21.46 5.06
CA VAL A 179 1.35 22.63 4.61
C VAL A 179 0.91 23.06 3.21
N ASN A 180 0.28 24.22 3.10
CA ASN A 180 -0.03 24.92 1.85
C ASN A 180 -0.50 24.05 0.67
N ASN A 181 -1.82 23.93 0.50
CA ASN A 181 -2.49 23.30 -0.65
C ASN A 181 -2.34 21.76 -0.83
N SER A 182 -1.97 21.02 0.19
CA SER A 182 -2.08 19.56 0.08
C SER A 182 -3.55 19.14 0.19
N THR A 183 -4.03 18.38 -0.79
CA THR A 183 -5.40 17.85 -0.80
C THR A 183 -5.41 16.36 -0.40
N ALA A 184 -6.43 15.96 0.36
CA ALA A 184 -6.68 14.56 0.63
C ALA A 184 -7.07 13.82 -0.67
N GLY A 185 -6.76 12.54 -0.72
CA GLY A 185 -7.21 11.66 -1.80
C GLY A 185 -8.70 11.35 -1.69
N ASN A 186 -9.37 11.24 -2.82
CA ASN A 186 -10.78 10.86 -2.87
C ASN A 186 -10.96 9.36 -2.71
N ALA A 187 -12.13 8.94 -2.22
CA ALA A 187 -12.57 7.57 -2.25
C ALA A 187 -13.84 7.47 -3.13
N SER A 188 -13.87 6.49 -4.01
CA SER A 188 -15.05 6.23 -4.84
C SER A 188 -15.28 4.73 -4.96
N THR A 189 -16.53 4.31 -4.92
CA THR A 189 -16.94 2.90 -5.03
C THR A 189 -16.19 1.99 -4.04
N ILE A 190 -16.65 1.99 -2.81
CA ILE A 190 -16.14 1.12 -1.73
C ILE A 190 -17.21 0.10 -1.37
#